data_19f0dc8be2a648e095aad9c565e088f6
#
_entry.id   19f0dc8be2a648e095aad9c565e088f6
#
_cell.length_a   1.000
_cell.length_b   1.000
_cell.length_c   1.000
_cell.angle_alpha   90.00
_cell.angle_beta   90.00
_cell.angle_gamma   90.00
#
_symmetry.space_group_name_H-M   'P 1'
#
loop_
_entity.id
_entity.type
_entity.pdbx_description
1 polymer ?
#
loop_
_entity_poly.entity_id
_entity_poly.type
_entity_poly.pdbx_seq_one_letter_code
_entity_poly.pdbx_strand_id
1 'polypeptide(L)'
;MKYFLIIFLLAVSSNYLISNNKINIYANDSLVIEEIIISNIKIKGNKKTKKEIILRELDFKVGEKISINKLKVKIYDAKENLTNLNLFNFIEFEYKEIENNVSIQVKLTERWYVWPYPIFEISDRNFNVWWHDFKQSNYSDLTRINYGLFINIENFRGRNELIILKYRRGFKEHYQLNYKVPFLKKNQNLGINTNIEFFRRKKTFYKTQGDSLLFFEDKENFTSKDLIVHFDVIFRNNIKILNKLKAKYFLTNINDSINILNPNYLSNNSNKASYLRFSYNFIYENRNNKNYPLEGNYINIEASKSVGLSSPINHLELNSHLEYHHKIKETFFIGSSFRSRITYKNLQSYFTNETFGFNDYVRGYEYYVVDGKDYWLSKSSIKTCLIKPKKFTIPYFKMEQFRKSHYSVYLSVFSDLGYARNIQNFNENLLTNSIMWGRGVSLDYVTYYNKMIRLEFTINSLSEKGVFLHFSNPFGTNK
;
A
#
# COMPACT_ATOMS: atom_id res chain seq x y z
N MET A 1 -14.40 -20.55 6.53
CA MET A 1 -13.08 -20.30 5.93
C MET A 1 -12.76 -21.21 4.73
N LYS A 2 -12.86 -22.56 4.86
CA LYS A 2 -12.59 -23.48 3.71
C LYS A 2 -13.41 -23.18 2.44
N TYR A 3 -14.69 -22.91 2.56
CA TYR A 3 -15.59 -22.70 1.41
C TYR A 3 -15.39 -21.35 0.71
N PHE A 4 -14.99 -20.31 1.43
CA PHE A 4 -14.76 -18.98 0.85
C PHE A 4 -13.45 -18.94 0.03
N LEU A 5 -12.41 -19.61 0.52
CA LEU A 5 -11.14 -19.76 -0.21
C LEU A 5 -11.35 -20.59 -1.51
N ILE A 6 -12.23 -21.61 -1.43
CA ILE A 6 -12.59 -22.44 -2.58
C ILE A 6 -13.39 -21.65 -3.62
N ILE A 7 -14.34 -20.80 -3.21
CA ILE A 7 -15.12 -19.96 -4.13
C ILE A 7 -14.21 -18.91 -4.79
N PHE A 8 -13.28 -18.31 -4.05
CA PHE A 8 -12.31 -17.36 -4.62
C PHE A 8 -11.32 -18.06 -5.57
N LEU A 9 -10.81 -19.24 -5.21
CA LEU A 9 -9.96 -20.06 -6.07
C LEU A 9 -10.71 -20.54 -7.32
N LEU A 10 -12.00 -20.91 -7.22
CA LEU A 10 -12.83 -21.26 -8.35
C LEU A 10 -13.11 -20.06 -9.27
N ALA A 11 -13.32 -18.87 -8.72
CA ALA A 11 -13.46 -17.64 -9.51
C ALA A 11 -12.15 -17.25 -10.24
N VAL A 12 -10.99 -17.50 -9.66
CA VAL A 12 -9.69 -17.29 -10.29
C VAL A 12 -9.41 -18.38 -11.34
N SER A 13 -9.72 -19.64 -11.04
CA SER A 13 -9.51 -20.76 -11.98
C SER A 13 -10.45 -20.74 -13.18
N SER A 14 -11.69 -20.32 -13.01
CA SER A 14 -12.64 -20.16 -14.12
C SER A 14 -12.20 -19.09 -15.13
N ASN A 15 -11.53 -18.02 -14.65
CA ASN A 15 -10.97 -16.99 -15.52
C ASN A 15 -9.68 -17.44 -16.25
N TYR A 16 -8.91 -18.37 -15.66
CA TYR A 16 -7.77 -18.98 -16.36
C TYR A 16 -8.24 -19.84 -17.56
N LEU A 17 -9.37 -20.53 -17.42
CA LEU A 17 -10.00 -21.31 -18.49
C LEU A 17 -10.65 -20.42 -19.56
N ILE A 18 -11.25 -19.30 -19.18
CA ILE A 18 -11.87 -18.32 -20.11
C ILE A 18 -10.80 -17.55 -20.89
N SER A 19 -9.66 -17.22 -20.26
CA SER A 19 -8.52 -16.59 -20.92
C SER A 19 -7.90 -17.48 -22.00
N ASN A 20 -7.81 -18.77 -21.76
CA ASN A 20 -7.30 -19.72 -22.75
C ASN A 20 -8.28 -20.00 -23.90
N ASN A 21 -9.59 -19.89 -23.66
CA ASN A 21 -10.60 -20.09 -24.73
C ASN A 21 -10.77 -18.88 -25.65
N LYS A 22 -10.31 -17.67 -25.30
CA LYS A 22 -10.31 -16.51 -26.21
C LYS A 22 -9.26 -16.60 -27.33
N ILE A 23 -8.32 -17.52 -27.25
CA ILE A 23 -7.27 -17.69 -28.28
C ILE A 23 -7.71 -18.59 -29.44
N ASN A 24 -8.80 -19.35 -29.32
CA ASN A 24 -9.18 -20.38 -30.32
C ASN A 24 -10.30 -19.99 -31.28
N ILE A 25 -10.76 -18.72 -31.32
CA ILE A 25 -11.89 -18.34 -32.23
C ILE A 25 -11.39 -17.71 -33.56
N TYR A 26 -10.09 -17.54 -33.75
CA TYR A 26 -9.53 -16.99 -35.00
C TYR A 26 -8.46 -17.87 -35.63
N ALA A 27 -8.70 -19.17 -35.66
CA ALA A 27 -7.81 -20.10 -36.36
C ALA A 27 -8.49 -20.61 -37.62
N ASN A 28 -8.85 -19.72 -38.55
CA ASN A 28 -9.08 -20.05 -39.96
C ASN A 28 -9.13 -18.78 -40.81
N ASP A 29 -8.00 -18.09 -40.89
CA ASP A 29 -7.62 -17.32 -42.04
C ASP A 29 -6.10 -17.33 -42.08
N SER A 30 -5.53 -17.83 -43.15
CA SER A 30 -4.10 -17.77 -43.45
C SER A 30 -3.69 -16.32 -43.75
N LEU A 31 -3.82 -15.45 -42.74
CA LEU A 31 -3.21 -14.14 -42.70
C LEU A 31 -1.70 -14.36 -42.56
N VAL A 32 -0.94 -14.04 -43.58
CA VAL A 32 0.48 -13.84 -43.53
C VAL A 32 0.71 -12.85 -42.38
N ILE A 33 1.13 -13.36 -41.23
CA ILE A 33 1.47 -12.51 -40.08
C ILE A 33 2.80 -11.86 -40.47
N GLU A 34 2.75 -10.65 -41.03
CA GLU A 34 3.95 -9.86 -41.31
C GLU A 34 4.72 -9.67 -40.01
N GLU A 35 5.81 -10.41 -39.88
CA GLU A 35 6.76 -10.21 -38.77
C GLU A 35 7.60 -8.97 -39.06
N ILE A 36 7.59 -8.06 -38.13
CA ILE A 36 8.40 -6.86 -38.11
C ILE A 36 9.57 -7.02 -37.16
N ILE A 37 10.68 -6.34 -37.45
CA ILE A 37 11.87 -6.33 -36.60
C ILE A 37 11.95 -4.98 -35.85
N ILE A 38 12.10 -5.01 -34.54
CA ILE A 38 12.35 -3.81 -33.75
C ILE A 38 13.77 -3.33 -34.01
N SER A 39 13.92 -2.33 -34.88
CA SER A 39 15.23 -1.82 -35.32
C SER A 39 15.87 -0.88 -34.30
N ASN A 40 15.06 -0.09 -33.57
CA ASN A 40 15.55 0.90 -32.62
C ASN A 40 14.54 1.23 -31.53
N ILE A 41 15.05 1.56 -30.31
CA ILE A 41 14.26 2.08 -29.21
C ILE A 41 14.90 3.38 -28.74
N LYS A 42 14.24 4.52 -29.02
CA LYS A 42 14.70 5.86 -28.66
C LYS A 42 13.93 6.38 -27.45
N ILE A 43 14.63 6.79 -26.40
CA ILE A 43 14.04 7.36 -25.20
C ILE A 43 14.29 8.86 -25.18
N LYS A 44 13.24 9.65 -24.91
CA LYS A 44 13.30 11.11 -24.78
C LYS A 44 12.63 11.57 -23.49
N GLY A 45 13.16 12.60 -22.84
CA GLY A 45 12.58 13.24 -21.67
C GLY A 45 13.08 12.68 -20.33
N ASN A 46 13.93 11.66 -20.34
CA ASN A 46 14.58 11.12 -19.14
C ASN A 46 15.80 11.95 -18.73
N LYS A 47 15.57 13.12 -18.14
CA LYS A 47 16.65 14.05 -17.74
C LYS A 47 17.50 13.51 -16.58
N LYS A 48 16.86 12.85 -15.62
CA LYS A 48 17.48 12.27 -14.41
C LYS A 48 17.49 10.75 -14.43
N THR A 49 16.40 10.12 -14.85
CA THR A 49 16.26 8.67 -14.84
C THR A 49 17.20 8.02 -15.86
N LYS A 50 17.98 7.05 -15.44
CA LYS A 50 18.88 6.31 -16.30
C LYS A 50 18.12 5.45 -17.32
N LYS A 51 18.64 5.36 -18.54
CA LYS A 51 18.02 4.63 -19.65
C LYS A 51 17.74 3.16 -19.31
N GLU A 52 18.65 2.53 -18.56
CA GLU A 52 18.55 1.13 -18.15
C GLU A 52 17.33 0.85 -17.27
N ILE A 53 16.91 1.83 -16.43
CA ILE A 53 15.73 1.72 -15.58
C ILE A 53 14.45 1.68 -16.42
N ILE A 54 14.42 2.41 -17.52
CA ILE A 54 13.29 2.48 -18.45
C ILE A 54 13.25 1.21 -19.31
N LEU A 55 14.38 0.85 -19.94
CA LEU A 55 14.47 -0.32 -20.81
C LEU A 55 14.09 -1.62 -20.11
N ARG A 56 14.36 -1.73 -18.83
CA ARG A 56 14.01 -2.90 -18.03
C ARG A 56 12.50 -3.16 -17.94
N GLU A 57 11.68 -2.12 -17.98
CA GLU A 57 10.22 -2.23 -17.88
C GLU A 57 9.57 -2.52 -19.24
N LEU A 58 10.37 -2.58 -20.31
CA LEU A 58 9.93 -2.95 -21.65
C LEU A 58 10.08 -4.46 -21.83
N ASP A 59 8.97 -5.14 -22.18
CA ASP A 59 8.96 -6.58 -22.49
C ASP A 59 9.28 -6.84 -23.97
N PHE A 60 10.13 -6.01 -24.58
CA PHE A 60 10.64 -6.15 -25.94
C PHE A 60 12.02 -5.52 -26.08
N LYS A 61 12.79 -5.97 -27.08
CA LYS A 61 14.20 -5.58 -27.28
C LYS A 61 14.47 -5.28 -28.73
N VAL A 62 15.53 -4.50 -28.99
CA VAL A 62 16.07 -4.27 -30.33
C VAL A 62 16.51 -5.62 -30.93
N GLY A 63 16.17 -5.87 -32.17
CA GLY A 63 16.41 -7.12 -32.89
C GLY A 63 15.33 -8.19 -32.72
N GLU A 64 14.33 -7.97 -31.89
CA GLU A 64 13.21 -8.91 -31.69
C GLU A 64 12.29 -8.92 -32.92
N LYS A 65 11.95 -10.11 -33.39
CA LYS A 65 10.92 -10.35 -34.42
C LYS A 65 9.57 -10.51 -33.75
N ILE A 66 8.60 -9.75 -34.17
CA ILE A 66 7.28 -9.72 -33.53
C ILE A 66 6.20 -9.28 -34.52
N SER A 67 4.98 -9.81 -34.40
CA SER A 67 3.85 -9.27 -35.17
C SER A 67 3.39 -7.91 -34.61
N ILE A 68 2.87 -7.05 -35.47
CA ILE A 68 2.40 -5.70 -35.10
C ILE A 68 1.33 -5.75 -33.99
N ASN A 69 0.45 -6.74 -33.99
CA ASN A 69 -0.59 -6.90 -32.96
C ASN A 69 0.02 -7.25 -31.60
N LYS A 70 1.01 -8.15 -31.55
CA LYS A 70 1.74 -8.45 -30.30
C LYS A 70 2.54 -7.25 -29.82
N LEU A 71 3.13 -6.46 -30.71
CA LEU A 71 3.86 -5.24 -30.36
C LEU A 71 2.92 -4.22 -29.70
N LYS A 72 1.70 -4.02 -30.20
CA LYS A 72 0.71 -3.12 -29.57
C LYS A 72 0.38 -3.54 -28.15
N VAL A 73 0.20 -4.83 -27.89
CA VAL A 73 -0.05 -5.37 -26.53
C VAL A 73 1.17 -5.12 -25.62
N LYS A 74 2.38 -5.44 -26.11
CA LYS A 74 3.62 -5.20 -25.32
C LYS A 74 3.86 -3.72 -25.03
N ILE A 75 3.52 -2.82 -25.95
CA ILE A 75 3.59 -1.36 -25.71
C ILE A 75 2.60 -0.95 -24.62
N TYR A 76 1.39 -1.50 -24.63
CA TYR A 76 0.40 -1.25 -23.59
C TYR A 76 0.93 -1.70 -22.22
N ASP A 77 1.42 -2.94 -22.11
CA ASP A 77 2.01 -3.49 -20.87
C ASP A 77 3.21 -2.67 -20.40
N ALA A 78 4.10 -2.26 -21.32
CA ALA A 78 5.25 -1.42 -21.02
C ALA A 78 4.84 -0.04 -20.45
N LYS A 79 3.76 0.54 -20.98
CA LYS A 79 3.22 1.79 -20.45
C LYS A 79 2.70 1.63 -19.02
N GLU A 80 2.02 0.54 -18.71
CA GLU A 80 1.56 0.23 -17.36
C GLU A 80 2.74 0.00 -16.40
N ASN A 81 3.75 -0.79 -16.84
CA ASN A 81 4.95 -1.04 -16.05
C ASN A 81 5.69 0.26 -15.70
N LEU A 82 5.89 1.14 -16.67
CA LEU A 82 6.51 2.45 -16.47
C LEU A 82 5.67 3.36 -15.57
N THR A 83 4.34 3.32 -15.70
CA THR A 83 3.41 4.05 -14.83
C THR A 83 3.55 3.60 -13.37
N ASN A 84 3.70 2.30 -13.16
CA ASN A 84 3.84 1.67 -11.85
C ASN A 84 5.21 1.89 -11.19
N LEU A 85 6.22 2.42 -11.91
CA LEU A 85 7.45 2.91 -11.28
C LEU A 85 7.23 4.19 -10.47
N ASN A 86 6.17 4.94 -10.74
CA ASN A 86 5.89 6.26 -10.15
C ASN A 86 6.98 7.31 -10.42
N LEU A 87 7.74 7.18 -11.51
CA LEU A 87 8.81 8.11 -11.88
C LEU A 87 8.37 9.14 -12.93
N PHE A 88 7.27 8.89 -13.61
CA PHE A 88 6.82 9.69 -14.75
C PHE A 88 5.39 10.17 -14.55
N ASN A 89 5.12 11.41 -15.00
CA ASN A 89 3.76 11.98 -15.05
C ASN A 89 3.04 11.58 -16.33
N PHE A 90 3.77 11.58 -17.45
CA PHE A 90 3.24 11.22 -18.74
C PHE A 90 4.20 10.28 -19.45
N ILE A 91 3.62 9.28 -20.10
CA ILE A 91 4.33 8.25 -20.85
C ILE A 91 3.58 8.09 -22.16
N GLU A 92 4.28 8.34 -23.26
CA GLU A 92 3.74 8.24 -24.61
C GLU A 92 4.68 7.39 -25.45
N PHE A 93 4.09 6.45 -26.18
CA PHE A 93 4.79 5.61 -27.14
C PHE A 93 4.37 6.00 -28.54
N GLU A 94 5.34 6.22 -29.41
CA GLU A 94 5.18 6.40 -30.83
C GLU A 94 6.01 5.34 -31.54
N TYR A 95 5.48 4.76 -32.61
CA TYR A 95 6.25 3.86 -33.45
C TYR A 95 6.09 4.24 -34.93
N LYS A 96 7.14 4.04 -35.67
CA LYS A 96 7.17 4.22 -37.12
C LYS A 96 7.63 2.93 -37.76
N GLU A 97 6.84 2.46 -38.71
CA GLU A 97 7.10 1.28 -39.51
C GLU A 97 7.68 1.74 -40.87
N ILE A 98 8.78 1.14 -41.27
CA ILE A 98 9.45 1.37 -42.55
C ILE A 98 9.79 -0.03 -43.08
N GLU A 99 9.08 -0.48 -44.10
CA GLU A 99 9.18 -1.85 -44.60
C GLU A 99 8.93 -2.83 -43.44
N ASN A 100 9.79 -3.83 -43.23
CA ASN A 100 9.66 -4.82 -42.14
C ASN A 100 10.37 -4.37 -40.85
N ASN A 101 10.71 -3.09 -40.70
CA ASN A 101 11.40 -2.56 -39.54
C ASN A 101 10.52 -1.58 -38.77
N VAL A 102 10.56 -1.65 -37.44
CA VAL A 102 9.86 -0.70 -36.57
C VAL A 102 10.84 0.02 -35.66
N SER A 103 10.78 1.34 -35.68
CA SER A 103 11.47 2.21 -34.72
C SER A 103 10.48 2.73 -33.68
N ILE A 104 10.77 2.48 -32.40
CA ILE A 104 9.91 2.86 -31.27
C ILE A 104 10.52 4.06 -30.55
N GLN A 105 9.72 5.09 -30.29
CA GLN A 105 10.09 6.23 -29.47
C GLN A 105 9.25 6.30 -28.21
N VAL A 106 9.91 6.31 -27.05
CA VAL A 106 9.32 6.48 -25.73
C VAL A 106 9.53 7.92 -25.28
N LYS A 107 8.44 8.70 -25.18
CA LYS A 107 8.45 10.08 -24.66
C LYS A 107 8.00 10.10 -23.22
N LEU A 108 8.80 10.68 -22.34
CA LEU A 108 8.59 10.68 -20.90
C LEU A 108 8.58 12.11 -20.36
N THR A 109 7.71 12.36 -19.39
CA THR A 109 7.74 13.56 -18.54
C THR A 109 8.01 13.10 -17.12
N GLU A 110 9.19 13.39 -16.60
CA GLU A 110 9.60 13.00 -15.26
C GLU A 110 8.80 13.73 -14.20
N ARG A 111 8.63 13.08 -13.02
CA ARG A 111 8.06 13.69 -11.82
C ARG A 111 9.09 14.55 -11.10
N TRP A 112 8.61 15.32 -10.13
CA TRP A 112 9.45 15.90 -9.10
C TRP A 112 9.84 14.80 -8.10
N TYR A 113 11.11 14.74 -7.71
CA TYR A 113 11.65 13.62 -6.93
C TYR A 113 12.07 13.98 -5.52
N VAL A 114 12.12 15.26 -5.16
CA VAL A 114 12.59 15.71 -3.84
C VAL A 114 11.45 16.41 -3.11
N TRP A 115 10.94 15.79 -2.07
CA TRP A 115 9.78 16.25 -1.33
C TRP A 115 10.14 16.57 0.12
N PRO A 116 10.49 17.82 0.44
CA PRO A 116 10.58 18.28 1.82
C PRO A 116 9.18 18.62 2.33
N TYR A 117 8.73 17.93 3.36
CA TYR A 117 7.46 18.22 4.04
C TYR A 117 7.74 18.72 5.45
N PRO A 118 7.46 19.99 5.77
CA PRO A 118 7.40 20.40 7.15
C PRO A 118 6.31 19.59 7.87
N ILE A 119 6.64 19.06 9.02
CA ILE A 119 5.70 18.37 9.88
C ILE A 119 5.13 19.38 10.85
N PHE A 120 3.82 19.53 10.83
CA PHE A 120 3.03 20.18 11.83
C PHE A 120 1.76 19.36 12.00
N GLU A 121 1.77 18.50 12.99
CA GLU A 121 0.72 17.49 13.20
C GLU A 121 0.15 17.61 14.60
N ILE A 122 -1.13 17.38 14.68
CA ILE A 122 -1.86 17.21 15.93
C ILE A 122 -1.77 15.74 16.32
N SER A 123 -1.42 15.48 17.58
CA SER A 123 -1.20 14.12 18.08
C SER A 123 -2.45 13.49 18.66
N ASP A 124 -3.59 13.68 18.01
CA ASP A 124 -4.86 13.04 18.35
C ASP A 124 -5.34 12.08 17.26
N ARG A 125 -6.43 11.36 17.53
CA ARG A 125 -7.02 10.39 16.61
C ARG A 125 -7.51 11.06 15.33
N ASN A 126 -8.08 12.28 15.46
CA ASN A 126 -8.50 13.12 14.37
C ASN A 126 -8.56 14.58 14.82
N PHE A 127 -8.70 15.50 13.85
CA PHE A 127 -8.78 16.93 14.09
C PHE A 127 -9.95 17.31 15.03
N ASN A 128 -11.09 16.65 14.93
CA ASN A 128 -12.28 17.02 15.69
C ASN A 128 -12.11 16.76 17.19
N VAL A 129 -11.47 15.64 17.56
CA VAL A 129 -11.16 15.31 18.96
C VAL A 129 -10.18 16.35 19.54
N TRP A 130 -9.09 16.61 18.83
CA TRP A 130 -8.14 17.63 19.25
C TRP A 130 -8.80 19.01 19.38
N TRP A 131 -9.61 19.42 18.42
CA TRP A 131 -10.26 20.73 18.43
C TRP A 131 -11.23 20.88 19.61
N HIS A 132 -11.93 19.83 19.98
CA HIS A 132 -12.78 19.79 21.16
C HIS A 132 -11.93 20.02 22.43
N ASP A 133 -10.87 19.25 22.63
CA ASP A 133 -10.00 19.34 23.80
C ASP A 133 -9.26 20.69 23.87
N PHE A 134 -8.81 21.20 22.71
CA PHE A 134 -8.18 22.52 22.60
C PHE A 134 -9.13 23.66 23.01
N LYS A 135 -10.39 23.59 22.64
CA LYS A 135 -11.41 24.55 23.12
C LYS A 135 -11.63 24.45 24.62
N GLN A 136 -11.70 23.23 25.17
CA GLN A 136 -11.88 23.04 26.62
C GLN A 136 -10.70 23.58 27.43
N SER A 137 -9.51 23.61 26.87
CA SER A 137 -8.32 24.22 27.48
C SER A 137 -8.24 25.73 27.32
N ASN A 138 -9.30 26.42 26.88
CA ASN A 138 -9.29 27.84 26.50
C ASN A 138 -8.21 28.16 25.44
N TYR A 139 -8.06 27.27 24.44
CA TYR A 139 -7.11 27.40 23.32
C TYR A 139 -5.64 27.46 23.78
N SER A 140 -5.30 26.90 24.91
CA SER A 140 -3.93 26.99 25.50
C SER A 140 -3.14 25.68 25.40
N ASP A 141 -3.79 24.51 25.25
CA ASP A 141 -3.10 23.21 25.21
C ASP A 141 -2.47 22.91 23.84
N LEU A 142 -1.23 23.34 23.68
CA LEU A 142 -0.38 23.03 22.53
C LEU A 142 0.54 21.82 22.78
N THR A 143 0.38 21.12 23.92
CA THR A 143 1.27 20.02 24.31
C THR A 143 1.18 18.83 23.35
N ARG A 144 0.06 18.67 22.64
CA ARG A 144 -0.20 17.58 21.68
C ARG A 144 0.21 17.91 20.25
N ILE A 145 1.09 18.89 20.05
CA ILE A 145 1.60 19.22 18.71
C ILE A 145 2.91 18.48 18.47
N ASN A 146 3.01 17.95 17.26
CA ASN A 146 4.25 17.43 16.73
C ASN A 146 4.77 18.37 15.64
N TYR A 147 6.07 18.58 15.59
CA TYR A 147 6.72 19.40 14.58
C TYR A 147 8.01 18.74 14.09
N GLY A 148 8.43 19.10 12.91
CA GLY A 148 9.64 18.54 12.34
C GLY A 148 9.75 18.65 10.84
N LEU A 149 10.49 17.71 10.25
CA LEU A 149 10.76 17.65 8.83
C LEU A 149 10.73 16.20 8.35
N PHE A 150 10.02 15.97 7.24
CA PHE A 150 10.04 14.73 6.50
C PHE A 150 10.58 15.00 5.10
N ILE A 151 11.66 14.31 4.72
CA ILE A 151 12.28 14.43 3.40
C ILE A 151 12.14 13.08 2.69
N ASN A 152 11.50 13.10 1.54
CA ASN A 152 11.40 11.96 0.64
C ASN A 152 12.13 12.28 -0.66
N ILE A 153 13.21 11.55 -0.95
CA ILE A 153 14.01 11.67 -2.17
C ILE A 153 13.80 10.42 -3.00
N GLU A 154 12.99 10.55 -4.03
CA GLU A 154 12.74 9.50 -5.01
C GLU A 154 13.76 9.58 -6.15
N ASN A 155 13.96 8.48 -6.83
CA ASN A 155 14.87 8.40 -7.97
C ASN A 155 16.27 8.99 -7.69
N PHE A 156 16.78 8.77 -6.49
CA PHE A 156 18.12 9.20 -6.12
C PHE A 156 19.13 8.62 -7.11
N ARG A 157 20.06 9.43 -7.59
CA ARG A 157 21.02 9.10 -8.64
C ARG A 157 20.41 8.62 -9.98
N GLY A 158 19.09 8.80 -10.21
CA GLY A 158 18.40 8.35 -11.42
C GLY A 158 18.19 6.84 -11.52
N ARG A 159 18.36 6.09 -10.43
CA ARG A 159 18.33 4.63 -10.36
C ARG A 159 17.10 4.07 -9.67
N ASN A 160 16.03 4.87 -9.57
CA ASN A 160 14.82 4.53 -8.81
C ASN A 160 15.10 4.19 -7.33
N GLU A 161 16.17 4.78 -6.77
CA GLU A 161 16.51 4.65 -5.37
C GLU A 161 15.66 5.60 -4.54
N LEU A 162 15.35 5.19 -3.31
CA LEU A 162 14.53 5.94 -2.37
C LEU A 162 15.31 6.22 -1.09
N ILE A 163 15.34 7.49 -0.68
CA ILE A 163 15.84 7.91 0.63
C ILE A 163 14.69 8.58 1.37
N ILE A 164 14.43 8.13 2.59
CA ILE A 164 13.49 8.77 3.51
C ILE A 164 14.24 9.20 4.76
N LEU A 165 14.09 10.47 5.10
CA LEU A 165 14.58 11.04 6.36
C LEU A 165 13.37 11.63 7.10
N LYS A 166 13.17 11.26 8.35
CA LYS A 166 12.13 11.82 9.20
C LYS A 166 12.73 12.25 10.52
N TYR A 167 12.46 13.49 10.85
CA TYR A 167 12.77 14.09 12.14
C TYR A 167 11.49 14.73 12.66
N ARG A 168 10.88 14.13 13.66
CA ARG A 168 9.65 14.64 14.31
C ARG A 168 9.86 14.68 15.80
N ARG A 169 9.55 15.81 16.41
CA ARG A 169 9.55 16.02 17.85
C ARG A 169 8.19 16.51 18.35
N GLY A 170 8.04 16.56 19.67
CA GLY A 170 6.83 16.98 20.35
C GLY A 170 6.22 15.85 21.17
N PHE A 171 4.92 15.71 21.10
CA PHE A 171 4.16 14.69 21.85
C PHE A 171 4.51 13.26 21.43
N LYS A 172 4.76 13.05 20.14
CA LYS A 172 5.29 11.82 19.55
C LYS A 172 6.58 12.13 18.81
N GLU A 173 7.68 11.56 19.26
CA GLU A 173 8.93 11.68 18.55
C GLU A 173 9.13 10.51 17.60
N HIS A 174 9.62 10.80 16.38
CA HIS A 174 9.91 9.79 15.38
C HIS A 174 11.11 10.20 14.54
N TYR A 175 12.14 9.39 14.61
CA TYR A 175 13.36 9.53 13.81
C TYR A 175 13.45 8.35 12.87
N GLN A 176 13.63 8.59 11.58
CA GLN A 176 13.69 7.52 10.57
C GLN A 176 14.77 7.85 9.54
N LEU A 177 15.51 6.81 9.19
CA LEU A 177 16.38 6.75 8.02
C LEU A 177 16.03 5.48 7.24
N ASN A 178 15.54 5.64 6.01
CA ASN A 178 15.32 4.54 5.08
C ASN A 178 16.14 4.76 3.81
N TYR A 179 16.82 3.72 3.35
CA TYR A 179 17.51 3.72 2.07
C TYR A 179 17.20 2.43 1.30
N LYS A 180 16.54 2.58 0.16
CA LYS A 180 16.17 1.48 -0.72
C LYS A 180 16.87 1.62 -2.06
N VAL A 181 17.59 0.57 -2.43
CA VAL A 181 18.25 0.40 -3.72
C VAL A 181 17.60 -0.78 -4.42
N PRO A 182 16.66 -0.55 -5.35
CA PRO A 182 15.94 -1.65 -5.99
C PRO A 182 16.82 -2.48 -6.91
N PHE A 183 17.99 -1.92 -7.36
CA PHE A 183 18.86 -2.53 -8.37
C PHE A 183 20.33 -2.30 -8.06
N LEU A 184 21.00 -3.32 -7.52
CA LEU A 184 22.43 -3.27 -7.17
C LEU A 184 23.33 -3.56 -8.36
N LYS A 185 22.96 -4.54 -9.20
CA LYS A 185 23.78 -5.05 -10.31
C LYS A 185 23.27 -4.57 -11.66
N LYS A 186 24.11 -4.67 -12.71
CA LYS A 186 23.72 -4.32 -14.10
C LYS A 186 22.53 -5.12 -14.61
N ASN A 187 22.40 -6.39 -14.25
CA ASN A 187 21.25 -7.24 -14.60
C ASN A 187 19.96 -6.87 -13.84
N GLN A 188 20.04 -5.93 -12.90
CA GLN A 188 18.91 -5.31 -12.21
C GLN A 188 17.92 -6.28 -11.53
N ASN A 189 18.37 -7.45 -11.12
CA ASN A 189 17.53 -8.48 -10.50
C ASN A 189 17.63 -8.52 -8.96
N LEU A 190 18.63 -7.83 -8.39
CA LEU A 190 18.90 -7.81 -6.95
C LEU A 190 18.83 -6.38 -6.41
N GLY A 191 18.12 -6.20 -5.31
CA GLY A 191 18.03 -4.94 -4.57
C GLY A 191 18.12 -5.15 -3.07
N ILE A 192 18.28 -4.06 -2.33
CA ILE A 192 18.27 -4.01 -0.87
C ILE A 192 17.41 -2.86 -0.38
N ASN A 193 16.93 -3.00 0.85
CA ASN A 193 16.29 -1.93 1.59
C ASN A 193 16.73 -2.00 3.04
N THR A 194 17.13 -0.87 3.61
CA THR A 194 17.50 -0.75 5.03
C THR A 194 16.70 0.37 5.65
N ASN A 195 16.15 0.14 6.83
CA ASN A 195 15.39 1.14 7.56
C ASN A 195 15.72 1.07 9.05
N ILE A 196 15.92 2.23 9.65
CA ILE A 196 16.12 2.39 11.09
C ILE A 196 15.08 3.42 11.55
N GLU A 197 14.29 3.05 12.55
CA GLU A 197 13.27 3.91 13.12
C GLU A 197 13.36 3.90 14.64
N PHE A 198 13.22 5.06 15.22
CA PHE A 198 13.13 5.24 16.66
C PHE A 198 11.91 6.09 17.00
N PHE A 199 11.05 5.57 17.87
CA PHE A 199 9.84 6.22 18.33
C PHE A 199 9.88 6.44 19.83
N ARG A 200 9.32 7.60 20.28
CA ARG A 200 8.96 7.83 21.68
C ARG A 200 7.59 8.47 21.73
N ARG A 201 6.75 8.04 22.67
CA ARG A 201 5.37 8.53 22.80
C ARG A 201 5.08 8.88 24.25
N LYS A 202 4.40 10.00 24.48
CA LYS A 202 3.88 10.41 25.78
C LYS A 202 2.47 9.84 26.08
N LYS A 203 1.81 9.30 25.06
CA LYS A 203 0.49 8.64 25.15
C LYS A 203 0.55 7.30 24.43
N THR A 204 0.24 6.22 25.15
CA THR A 204 0.24 4.86 24.63
C THR A 204 -1.06 4.19 24.99
N PHE A 205 -1.69 3.50 24.04
CA PHE A 205 -2.85 2.66 24.33
C PHE A 205 -2.39 1.39 25.07
N TYR A 206 -3.15 0.98 26.06
CA TYR A 206 -2.81 -0.20 26.86
C TYR A 206 -3.84 -1.32 26.81
N LYS A 207 -5.07 -1.03 26.41
CA LYS A 207 -6.18 -1.99 26.33
C LYS A 207 -7.20 -1.54 25.31
N THR A 208 -7.95 -2.49 24.72
CA THR A 208 -9.19 -2.21 23.97
C THR A 208 -10.37 -2.60 24.86
N GLN A 209 -11.32 -1.69 25.04
CA GLN A 209 -12.54 -1.89 25.80
C GLN A 209 -13.69 -1.16 25.15
N GLY A 210 -14.84 -1.83 24.98
CA GLY A 210 -15.98 -1.30 24.25
C GLY A 210 -15.61 -0.96 22.79
N ASP A 211 -14.80 -1.81 22.15
CA ASP A 211 -14.31 -1.64 20.79
C ASP A 211 -13.58 -0.29 20.55
N SER A 212 -12.98 0.27 21.64
CA SER A 212 -12.22 1.52 21.61
C SER A 212 -10.92 1.39 22.39
N LEU A 213 -9.89 2.17 21.99
CA LEU A 213 -8.60 2.17 22.69
C LEU A 213 -8.66 2.96 23.99
N LEU A 214 -8.18 2.37 25.07
CA LEU A 214 -7.88 3.06 26.31
C LEU A 214 -6.41 3.49 26.32
N PHE A 215 -6.16 4.73 26.70
CA PHE A 215 -4.85 5.35 26.67
C PHE A 215 -4.35 5.70 28.07
N PHE A 216 -3.07 5.47 28.30
CA PHE A 216 -2.31 6.11 29.36
C PHE A 216 -1.47 7.24 28.79
N GLU A 217 -1.51 8.40 29.42
CA GLU A 217 -0.77 9.59 29.02
C GLU A 217 0.07 10.10 30.20
N ASP A 218 1.35 10.38 29.96
CA ASP A 218 2.24 11.06 30.89
C ASP A 218 2.75 12.33 30.18
N LYS A 219 2.46 13.49 30.76
CA LYS A 219 2.85 14.79 30.19
C LYS A 219 4.35 15.05 30.25
N GLU A 220 5.02 14.47 31.25
CA GLU A 220 6.45 14.70 31.49
C GLU A 220 7.32 13.62 30.85
N ASN A 221 6.94 12.34 31.01
CA ASN A 221 7.76 11.22 30.60
C ASN A 221 7.19 10.49 29.36
N PHE A 222 8.06 9.78 28.65
CA PHE A 222 7.62 8.92 27.58
C PHE A 222 7.07 7.61 28.10
N THR A 223 5.84 7.29 27.69
CA THR A 223 5.13 6.06 28.08
C THR A 223 5.61 4.85 27.29
N SER A 224 6.13 5.04 26.06
CA SER A 224 6.77 3.97 25.30
C SER A 224 7.94 4.49 24.44
N LYS A 225 8.91 3.59 24.20
CA LYS A 225 10.09 3.80 23.34
C LYS A 225 10.31 2.57 22.49
N ASP A 226 10.32 2.73 21.18
CA ASP A 226 10.47 1.65 20.22
C ASP A 226 11.67 1.89 19.32
N LEU A 227 12.50 0.88 19.10
CA LEU A 227 13.55 0.84 18.08
C LEU A 227 13.24 -0.27 17.09
N ILE A 228 13.21 0.10 15.83
CA ILE A 228 12.96 -0.83 14.72
C ILE A 228 14.11 -0.72 13.74
N VAL A 229 14.75 -1.84 13.47
CA VAL A 229 15.77 -1.95 12.42
C VAL A 229 15.36 -3.08 11.49
N HIS A 230 15.28 -2.80 10.20
CA HIS A 230 15.05 -3.88 9.25
C HIS A 230 15.97 -3.80 8.03
N PHE A 231 16.22 -4.96 7.46
CA PHE A 231 17.00 -5.15 6.26
C PHE A 231 16.27 -6.13 5.35
N ASP A 232 16.07 -5.73 4.09
CA ASP A 232 15.43 -6.56 3.09
C ASP A 232 16.40 -6.82 1.93
N VAL A 233 16.39 -8.06 1.45
CA VAL A 233 16.99 -8.44 0.16
C VAL A 233 15.86 -8.66 -0.83
N ILE A 234 15.93 -8.01 -1.97
CA ILE A 234 14.87 -7.95 -2.97
C ILE A 234 15.34 -8.66 -4.23
N PHE A 235 14.60 -9.67 -4.69
CA PHE A 235 14.85 -10.40 -5.92
C PHE A 235 13.74 -10.10 -6.91
N ARG A 236 14.10 -9.62 -8.12
CA ARG A 236 13.16 -9.33 -9.18
C ARG A 236 13.68 -9.89 -10.50
N ASN A 237 13.40 -11.16 -10.74
CA ASN A 237 13.78 -11.84 -11.98
C ASN A 237 12.79 -11.57 -13.14
N ASN A 238 11.57 -11.19 -12.82
CA ASN A 238 10.50 -10.86 -13.74
C ASN A 238 9.92 -9.47 -13.42
N ILE A 239 9.39 -8.76 -14.42
CA ILE A 239 8.79 -7.43 -14.27
C ILE A 239 7.65 -7.45 -13.24
N LYS A 240 6.81 -8.50 -13.26
CA LYS A 240 5.61 -8.64 -12.44
C LYS A 240 5.83 -9.38 -11.11
N ILE A 241 6.98 -10.07 -10.95
CA ILE A 241 7.24 -10.91 -9.77
C ILE A 241 8.38 -10.32 -8.95
N LEU A 242 8.14 -10.21 -7.66
CA LEU A 242 9.10 -9.70 -6.70
C LEU A 242 9.11 -10.58 -5.45
N ASN A 243 10.29 -11.06 -5.07
CA ASN A 243 10.50 -11.83 -3.86
C ASN A 243 11.36 -11.01 -2.89
N LYS A 244 11.05 -11.07 -1.60
CA LYS A 244 11.82 -10.37 -0.57
C LYS A 244 12.12 -11.31 0.59
N LEU A 245 13.37 -11.31 1.01
CA LEU A 245 13.78 -11.85 2.31
C LEU A 245 13.96 -10.65 3.24
N LYS A 246 13.33 -10.68 4.41
CA LYS A 246 13.35 -9.58 5.37
C LYS A 246 13.86 -10.09 6.71
N ALA A 247 14.71 -9.32 7.35
CA ALA A 247 15.09 -9.49 8.75
C ALA A 247 14.79 -8.21 9.50
N LYS A 248 14.00 -8.30 10.59
CA LYS A 248 13.60 -7.15 11.40
C LYS A 248 13.95 -7.41 12.85
N TYR A 249 14.69 -6.48 13.45
CA TYR A 249 14.87 -6.38 14.89
C TYR A 249 13.88 -5.36 15.44
N PHE A 250 13.21 -5.71 16.53
CA PHE A 250 12.29 -4.88 17.24
C PHE A 250 12.62 -4.88 18.72
N LEU A 251 12.68 -3.67 19.30
CA LEU A 251 12.85 -3.44 20.74
C LEU A 251 11.81 -2.43 21.19
N THR A 252 11.06 -2.75 22.21
CA THR A 252 10.15 -1.82 22.87
C THR A 252 10.38 -1.80 24.38
N ASN A 253 10.25 -0.60 24.95
CA ASN A 253 10.21 -0.39 26.39
C ASN A 253 8.97 0.43 26.72
N ILE A 254 8.22 0.01 27.73
CA ILE A 254 7.03 0.71 28.23
C ILE A 254 7.25 1.19 29.66
N ASN A 255 6.50 2.21 30.04
CA ASN A 255 6.43 2.70 31.40
C ASN A 255 5.78 1.67 32.33
N ASP A 256 6.18 1.62 33.61
CA ASP A 256 5.61 0.73 34.64
C ASP A 256 4.09 0.87 34.74
N SER A 257 3.55 2.08 34.60
CA SER A 257 2.11 2.32 34.63
C SER A 257 1.35 1.56 33.54
N ILE A 258 1.92 1.43 32.33
CA ILE A 258 1.31 0.61 31.23
C ILE A 258 1.25 -0.85 31.65
N ASN A 259 2.32 -1.35 32.28
CA ASN A 259 2.40 -2.73 32.72
C ASN A 259 1.44 -3.01 33.89
N ILE A 260 1.28 -2.08 34.83
CA ILE A 260 0.30 -2.17 35.92
C ILE A 260 -1.14 -2.20 35.36
N LEU A 261 -1.46 -1.32 34.39
CA LEU A 261 -2.76 -1.23 33.75
C LEU A 261 -3.10 -2.47 32.88
N ASN A 262 -2.08 -3.06 32.25
CA ASN A 262 -2.21 -4.28 31.46
C ASN A 262 -0.95 -5.15 31.57
N PRO A 263 -0.88 -6.07 32.53
CA PRO A 263 0.26 -6.98 32.71
C PRO A 263 0.57 -7.87 31.50
N ASN A 264 -0.42 -8.05 30.62
CA ASN A 264 -0.28 -8.82 29.38
C ASN A 264 0.07 -7.95 28.17
N TYR A 265 0.40 -6.66 28.34
CA TYR A 265 0.72 -5.77 27.24
C TYR A 265 1.89 -6.31 26.40
N LEU A 266 3.03 -6.62 27.03
CA LEU A 266 4.20 -7.27 26.41
C LEU A 266 4.30 -8.78 26.71
N SER A 267 3.35 -9.33 27.47
CA SER A 267 3.36 -10.65 28.11
C SER A 267 4.30 -10.74 29.34
N ASN A 268 3.93 -11.63 30.28
CA ASN A 268 4.72 -11.95 31.48
C ASN A 268 5.10 -10.75 32.35
N ASN A 269 4.24 -9.75 32.46
CA ASN A 269 4.46 -8.58 33.31
C ASN A 269 5.82 -7.88 33.02
N SER A 270 6.22 -7.83 31.76
CA SER A 270 7.49 -7.26 31.33
C SER A 270 7.34 -5.84 30.80
N ASN A 271 8.26 -4.94 31.19
CA ASN A 271 8.35 -3.59 30.64
C ASN A 271 9.20 -3.50 29.38
N LYS A 272 9.85 -4.60 28.99
CA LYS A 272 10.74 -4.64 27.82
C LYS A 272 10.48 -5.89 27.01
N ALA A 273 10.42 -5.73 25.69
CA ALA A 273 10.37 -6.84 24.76
C ALA A 273 11.30 -6.59 23.58
N SER A 274 12.08 -7.59 23.21
CA SER A 274 12.83 -7.58 21.97
C SER A 274 12.72 -8.90 21.25
N TYR A 275 12.65 -8.83 19.91
CA TYR A 275 12.55 -10.01 19.07
C TYR A 275 13.16 -9.77 17.67
N LEU A 276 13.53 -10.86 17.02
CA LEU A 276 13.87 -10.90 15.61
C LEU A 276 12.71 -11.50 14.83
N ARG A 277 12.39 -10.90 13.68
CA ARG A 277 11.40 -11.43 12.73
C ARG A 277 12.09 -11.65 11.39
N PHE A 278 12.01 -12.89 10.92
CA PHE A 278 12.43 -13.27 9.57
C PHE A 278 11.19 -13.50 8.73
N SER A 279 11.16 -12.95 7.50
CA SER A 279 10.01 -13.09 6.62
C SER A 279 10.46 -13.39 5.20
N TYR A 280 9.68 -14.22 4.52
CA TYR A 280 9.68 -14.35 3.08
C TYR A 280 8.40 -13.76 2.53
N ASN A 281 8.51 -12.90 1.53
CA ASN A 281 7.40 -12.20 0.94
C ASN A 281 7.42 -12.39 -0.59
N PHE A 282 6.37 -13.02 -1.13
CA PHE A 282 6.11 -13.18 -2.55
C PHE A 282 5.10 -12.13 -3.01
N ILE A 283 5.42 -11.40 -4.07
CA ILE A 283 4.54 -10.38 -4.65
C ILE A 283 4.42 -10.62 -6.15
N TYR A 284 3.18 -10.76 -6.63
CA TYR A 284 2.82 -10.70 -8.03
C TYR A 284 2.00 -9.42 -8.27
N GLU A 285 2.48 -8.55 -9.17
CA GLU A 285 1.89 -7.24 -9.45
C GLU A 285 1.57 -7.14 -10.94
N ASN A 286 0.28 -7.16 -11.27
CA ASN A 286 -0.22 -7.03 -12.64
C ASN A 286 -1.39 -6.05 -12.73
N ARG A 287 -1.49 -5.09 -11.78
CA ARG A 287 -2.50 -4.04 -11.84
C ARG A 287 -2.03 -2.94 -12.81
N ASN A 288 -2.98 -2.41 -13.57
CA ASN A 288 -2.73 -1.29 -14.49
C ASN A 288 -2.22 -0.03 -13.76
N ASN A 289 -2.66 0.17 -12.52
CA ASN A 289 -2.20 1.26 -11.65
C ASN A 289 -2.23 0.80 -10.18
N LYS A 290 -1.09 0.87 -9.48
CA LYS A 290 -0.98 0.45 -8.07
C LYS A 290 -1.78 1.32 -7.11
N ASN A 291 -1.94 2.60 -7.41
CA ASN A 291 -2.56 3.56 -6.50
C ASN A 291 -4.09 3.62 -6.65
N TYR A 292 -4.60 3.41 -7.87
CA TYR A 292 -6.01 3.33 -8.17
C TYR A 292 -6.27 2.28 -9.24
N PRO A 293 -6.32 1.00 -8.88
CA PRO A 293 -6.45 -0.08 -9.82
C PRO A 293 -7.88 -0.19 -10.36
N LEU A 294 -7.97 -0.36 -11.68
CA LEU A 294 -9.20 -0.62 -12.42
C LEU A 294 -9.18 -1.96 -13.14
N GLU A 295 -7.97 -2.46 -13.47
CA GLU A 295 -7.74 -3.72 -14.16
C GLU A 295 -6.52 -4.42 -13.59
N GLY A 296 -6.52 -5.76 -13.64
CA GLY A 296 -5.39 -6.61 -13.26
C GLY A 296 -5.50 -7.22 -11.87
N ASN A 297 -4.43 -7.90 -11.48
CA ASN A 297 -4.38 -8.71 -10.27
C ASN A 297 -3.18 -8.35 -9.40
N TYR A 298 -3.35 -8.51 -8.11
CA TYR A 298 -2.29 -8.39 -7.13
C TYR A 298 -2.33 -9.57 -6.16
N ILE A 299 -1.18 -10.17 -5.92
CA ILE A 299 -1.00 -11.24 -4.93
C ILE A 299 0.20 -10.86 -4.07
N ASN A 300 -0.01 -10.84 -2.77
CA ASN A 300 1.06 -10.64 -1.79
C ASN A 300 0.89 -11.67 -0.68
N ILE A 301 1.85 -12.55 -0.53
CA ILE A 301 1.87 -13.59 0.51
C ILE A 301 3.16 -13.44 1.29
N GLU A 302 3.05 -13.25 2.59
CA GLU A 302 4.18 -13.14 3.49
C GLU A 302 4.10 -14.20 4.60
N ALA A 303 5.09 -15.07 4.65
CA ALA A 303 5.31 -15.98 5.77
C ALA A 303 6.41 -15.41 6.66
N SER A 304 6.18 -15.33 7.98
CA SER A 304 7.13 -14.77 8.92
C SER A 304 7.24 -15.58 10.20
N LYS A 305 8.46 -15.64 10.75
CA LYS A 305 8.78 -16.22 12.05
C LYS A 305 9.37 -15.16 12.95
N SER A 306 8.72 -14.93 14.09
CA SER A 306 9.26 -14.09 15.16
C SER A 306 9.84 -14.93 16.27
N VAL A 307 11.04 -14.57 16.75
CA VAL A 307 11.76 -15.24 17.84
C VAL A 307 12.16 -14.18 18.85
N GLY A 308 11.65 -14.32 20.08
CA GLY A 308 11.99 -13.44 21.18
C GLY A 308 13.46 -13.56 21.60
N LEU A 309 14.05 -12.43 21.93
CA LEU A 309 15.40 -12.34 22.51
C LEU A 309 15.31 -12.10 24.03
N SER A 310 14.52 -11.10 24.44
CA SER A 310 14.20 -10.79 25.84
C SER A 310 12.70 -10.85 26.13
N SER A 311 11.95 -11.57 25.30
CA SER A 311 10.50 -11.70 25.45
C SER A 311 10.07 -13.09 25.04
N PRO A 312 8.92 -13.60 25.53
CA PRO A 312 8.39 -14.92 25.17
C PRO A 312 7.74 -14.93 23.77
N ILE A 313 7.97 -13.93 22.95
CA ILE A 313 7.43 -13.80 21.58
C ILE A 313 7.99 -14.93 20.73
N ASN A 314 7.17 -15.88 20.37
CA ASN A 314 7.51 -16.98 19.48
C ASN A 314 6.30 -17.35 18.64
N HIS A 315 6.17 -16.75 17.45
CA HIS A 315 5.01 -17.00 16.59
C HIS A 315 5.39 -17.12 15.13
N LEU A 316 4.64 -17.95 14.44
CA LEU A 316 4.62 -18.06 12.99
C LEU A 316 3.38 -17.34 12.46
N GLU A 317 3.52 -16.56 11.42
CA GLU A 317 2.45 -15.73 10.87
C GLU A 317 2.44 -15.84 9.35
N LEU A 318 1.25 -16.06 8.79
CA LEU A 318 0.98 -16.03 7.36
C LEU A 318 0.01 -14.89 7.07
N ASN A 319 0.48 -13.91 6.29
CA ASN A 319 -0.33 -12.81 5.80
C ASN A 319 -0.60 -13.00 4.31
N SER A 320 -1.84 -12.74 3.88
CA SER A 320 -2.21 -12.70 2.47
C SER A 320 -2.94 -11.40 2.13
N HIS A 321 -2.64 -10.87 0.94
CA HIS A 321 -3.37 -9.77 0.34
C HIS A 321 -3.53 -10.05 -1.15
N LEU A 322 -4.77 -10.28 -1.56
CA LEU A 322 -5.15 -10.63 -2.92
C LEU A 322 -6.07 -9.54 -3.45
N GLU A 323 -5.86 -9.09 -4.70
CA GLU A 323 -6.76 -8.16 -5.37
C GLU A 323 -7.07 -8.66 -6.78
N TYR A 324 -8.30 -8.43 -7.19
CA TYR A 324 -8.80 -8.67 -8.54
C TYR A 324 -9.58 -7.46 -9.03
N HIS A 325 -9.19 -6.92 -10.18
CA HIS A 325 -9.83 -5.77 -10.80
C HIS A 325 -10.11 -6.11 -12.25
N HIS A 326 -11.34 -5.85 -12.70
CA HIS A 326 -11.76 -6.17 -14.05
C HIS A 326 -12.62 -5.07 -14.65
N LYS A 327 -12.32 -4.73 -15.90
CA LYS A 327 -13.11 -3.81 -16.72
C LYS A 327 -14.21 -4.59 -17.42
N ILE A 328 -15.47 -4.34 -17.06
CA ILE A 328 -16.64 -4.96 -17.70
C ILE A 328 -16.96 -4.25 -19.01
N LYS A 329 -16.97 -2.91 -18.97
CA LYS A 329 -17.21 -2.00 -20.10
C LYS A 329 -16.30 -0.79 -19.98
N GLU A 330 -16.31 0.08 -21.00
CA GLU A 330 -15.46 1.29 -21.02
C GLU A 330 -15.58 2.17 -19.76
N THR A 331 -16.73 2.14 -19.10
CA THR A 331 -17.00 2.98 -17.93
C THR A 331 -17.31 2.18 -16.67
N PHE A 332 -17.42 0.84 -16.75
CA PHE A 332 -17.80 -0.01 -15.61
C PHE A 332 -16.68 -0.95 -15.23
N PHE A 333 -16.35 -0.94 -13.93
CA PHE A 333 -15.27 -1.73 -13.35
C PHE A 333 -15.76 -2.45 -12.10
N ILE A 334 -15.26 -3.66 -11.87
CA ILE A 334 -15.42 -4.38 -10.60
C ILE A 334 -14.05 -4.48 -9.94
N GLY A 335 -14.03 -4.42 -8.63
CA GLY A 335 -12.83 -4.64 -7.83
C GLY A 335 -13.15 -5.42 -6.58
N SER A 336 -12.29 -6.37 -6.25
CA SER A 336 -12.37 -7.14 -5.02
C SER A 336 -10.99 -7.26 -4.40
N SER A 337 -10.91 -7.19 -3.09
CA SER A 337 -9.69 -7.49 -2.34
C SER A 337 -9.98 -8.40 -1.16
N PHE A 338 -9.04 -9.26 -0.86
CA PHE A 338 -9.07 -10.15 0.29
C PHE A 338 -7.77 -10.06 1.05
N ARG A 339 -7.85 -9.80 2.35
CA ARG A 339 -6.70 -9.81 3.26
C ARG A 339 -6.93 -10.78 4.38
N SER A 340 -5.89 -11.47 4.81
CA SER A 340 -5.97 -12.32 5.99
C SER A 340 -4.64 -12.38 6.72
N ARG A 341 -4.73 -12.62 8.01
CA ARG A 341 -3.62 -13.01 8.88
C ARG A 341 -4.01 -14.27 9.63
N ILE A 342 -3.14 -15.26 9.58
CA ILE A 342 -3.24 -16.49 10.38
C ILE A 342 -1.97 -16.56 11.19
N THR A 343 -2.12 -16.67 12.52
CA THR A 343 -1.00 -16.67 13.46
C THR A 343 -1.01 -17.92 14.31
N TYR A 344 0.10 -18.66 14.29
CA TYR A 344 0.37 -19.72 15.27
C TYR A 344 1.32 -19.17 16.34
N LYS A 345 0.84 -19.02 17.56
CA LYS A 345 1.60 -18.45 18.68
C LYS A 345 1.27 -19.15 20.00
N ASN A 346 2.31 -19.27 20.86
CA ASN A 346 2.20 -19.92 22.15
C ASN A 346 1.66 -18.97 23.24
N LEU A 347 2.06 -17.70 23.21
CA LEU A 347 1.66 -16.67 24.15
C LEU A 347 1.07 -15.47 23.42
N GLN A 348 0.01 -14.91 23.98
CA GLN A 348 -0.60 -13.69 23.46
C GLN A 348 -0.09 -12.49 24.26
N SER A 349 0.53 -11.53 23.58
CA SER A 349 0.71 -10.19 24.09
C SER A 349 -0.32 -9.27 23.43
N TYR A 350 -0.88 -8.36 24.19
CA TYR A 350 -1.82 -7.36 23.66
C TYR A 350 -1.19 -6.58 22.49
N PHE A 351 0.05 -6.18 22.63
CA PHE A 351 0.84 -5.48 21.64
C PHE A 351 0.89 -6.16 20.25
N THR A 352 0.73 -7.49 20.18
CA THR A 352 0.77 -8.24 18.90
C THR A 352 -0.62 -8.60 18.36
N ASN A 353 -1.70 -8.09 18.96
CA ASN A 353 -3.08 -8.43 18.61
C ASN A 353 -3.79 -7.33 17.77
N GLU A 354 -3.08 -6.30 17.35
CA GLU A 354 -3.64 -5.25 16.49
C GLU A 354 -4.26 -5.83 15.22
N THR A 355 -5.54 -5.51 14.94
CA THR A 355 -6.26 -6.01 13.77
C THR A 355 -6.97 -4.87 13.05
N PHE A 356 -8.26 -4.63 13.30
CA PHE A 356 -9.00 -3.55 12.64
C PHE A 356 -8.94 -2.26 13.45
N GLY A 357 -8.99 -1.12 12.75
CA GLY A 357 -8.88 0.21 13.34
C GLY A 357 -7.45 0.72 13.50
N PHE A 358 -6.44 -0.11 13.18
CA PHE A 358 -5.02 0.27 13.14
C PHE A 358 -4.56 0.56 11.71
N ASN A 359 -4.35 -0.47 10.90
CA ASN A 359 -3.92 -0.34 9.50
C ASN A 359 -5.04 -0.68 8.52
N ASP A 360 -5.86 -1.65 8.87
CA ASP A 360 -7.01 -2.10 8.11
C ASP A 360 -8.31 -1.79 8.86
N TYR A 361 -9.39 -1.61 8.12
CA TYR A 361 -10.73 -1.37 8.65
C TYR A 361 -11.80 -1.89 7.68
N VAL A 362 -12.96 -2.24 8.20
CA VAL A 362 -14.20 -2.44 7.46
C VAL A 362 -14.85 -1.06 7.30
N ARG A 363 -15.22 -0.64 6.09
CA ARG A 363 -15.87 0.66 5.88
C ARG A 363 -17.18 0.75 6.65
N GLY A 364 -17.41 1.88 7.32
CA GLY A 364 -18.51 2.06 8.29
C GLY A 364 -18.13 1.72 9.73
N TYR A 365 -16.89 1.25 9.98
CA TYR A 365 -16.34 0.97 11.31
C TYR A 365 -15.06 1.77 11.61
N GLU A 366 -14.88 2.94 11.00
CA GLU A 366 -13.68 3.76 11.12
C GLU A 366 -13.37 4.22 12.55
N TYR A 367 -14.41 4.28 13.40
CA TYR A 367 -14.26 4.69 14.81
C TYR A 367 -13.93 3.52 15.73
N TYR A 368 -14.11 2.30 15.29
CA TYR A 368 -13.94 1.10 16.09
C TYR A 368 -12.52 0.54 15.98
N VAL A 369 -12.10 -0.13 17.05
CA VAL A 369 -10.86 -0.88 17.12
C VAL A 369 -11.16 -2.29 17.56
N VAL A 370 -10.69 -3.27 16.79
CA VAL A 370 -10.95 -4.68 17.08
C VAL A 370 -9.62 -5.42 17.18
N ASP A 371 -9.41 -6.05 18.31
CA ASP A 371 -8.24 -6.90 18.55
C ASP A 371 -8.48 -8.32 18.06
N GLY A 372 -7.44 -8.93 17.51
CA GLY A 372 -7.53 -10.30 17.06
C GLY A 372 -6.17 -10.94 16.81
N LYS A 373 -6.09 -12.23 17.08
CA LYS A 373 -4.96 -13.05 16.70
C LYS A 373 -4.95 -13.27 15.18
N ASP A 374 -6.09 -13.66 14.65
CA ASP A 374 -6.30 -13.95 13.25
C ASP A 374 -7.40 -13.06 12.72
N TYR A 375 -7.34 -12.70 11.43
CA TYR A 375 -8.44 -11.98 10.80
C TYR A 375 -8.55 -12.30 9.31
N TRP A 376 -9.71 -11.99 8.76
CA TRP A 376 -9.89 -11.82 7.32
C TRP A 376 -10.74 -10.58 7.04
N LEU A 377 -10.48 -9.96 5.90
CA LEU A 377 -11.16 -8.76 5.39
C LEU A 377 -11.40 -8.94 3.90
N SER A 378 -12.65 -8.86 3.48
CA SER A 378 -13.06 -8.85 2.08
C SER A 378 -13.66 -7.51 1.76
N LYS A 379 -13.14 -6.83 0.73
CA LYS A 379 -13.69 -5.56 0.21
C LYS A 379 -14.07 -5.75 -1.24
N SER A 380 -15.29 -5.35 -1.61
CA SER A 380 -15.77 -5.44 -2.99
C SER A 380 -16.41 -4.14 -3.41
N SER A 381 -16.27 -3.78 -4.67
CA SER A 381 -16.86 -2.57 -5.23
C SER A 381 -17.17 -2.71 -6.72
N ILE A 382 -18.27 -2.08 -7.13
CA ILE A 382 -18.60 -1.83 -8.53
C ILE A 382 -18.44 -0.33 -8.74
N LYS A 383 -17.66 0.06 -9.75
CA LYS A 383 -17.33 1.46 -10.02
C LYS A 383 -17.81 1.84 -11.41
N THR A 384 -18.32 3.07 -11.54
CA THR A 384 -18.60 3.68 -12.84
C THR A 384 -17.80 4.96 -12.99
N CYS A 385 -17.22 5.17 -14.18
CA CYS A 385 -16.48 6.37 -14.51
C CYS A 385 -17.47 7.47 -14.92
N LEU A 386 -17.64 8.49 -14.06
CA LEU A 386 -18.45 9.66 -14.34
C LEU A 386 -17.71 10.66 -15.24
N ILE A 387 -16.43 10.88 -14.94
CA ILE A 387 -15.58 11.77 -15.72
C ILE A 387 -14.33 10.99 -16.11
N LYS A 388 -14.19 10.71 -17.41
CA LYS A 388 -12.98 10.06 -17.97
C LYS A 388 -11.74 10.94 -17.70
N PRO A 389 -10.53 10.36 -17.62
CA PRO A 389 -9.31 11.11 -17.36
C PRO A 389 -9.16 12.30 -18.32
N LYS A 390 -9.27 13.51 -17.79
CA LYS A 390 -9.08 14.77 -18.52
C LYS A 390 -7.74 15.39 -18.14
N LYS A 391 -6.93 15.74 -19.12
CA LYS A 391 -5.68 16.50 -18.95
C LYS A 391 -6.02 17.98 -18.95
N PHE A 392 -5.39 18.74 -18.07
CA PHE A 392 -5.48 20.20 -18.05
C PHE A 392 -4.11 20.82 -17.74
N THR A 393 -3.95 22.08 -18.12
CA THR A 393 -2.70 22.81 -17.92
C THR A 393 -2.94 23.94 -16.93
N ILE A 394 -2.09 24.01 -15.91
CA ILE A 394 -2.12 25.08 -14.90
C ILE A 394 -1.15 26.17 -15.39
N PRO A 395 -1.64 27.34 -15.83
CA PRO A 395 -0.81 28.32 -16.55
C PRO A 395 0.27 28.97 -15.69
N TYR A 396 0.06 29.02 -14.37
CA TYR A 396 0.97 29.72 -13.44
C TYR A 396 2.27 28.96 -13.12
N PHE A 397 2.34 27.65 -13.41
CA PHE A 397 3.53 26.86 -13.14
C PHE A 397 4.45 26.82 -14.35
N LYS A 398 5.67 27.35 -14.19
CA LYS A 398 6.73 27.31 -15.24
C LYS A 398 7.33 25.90 -15.42
N MET A 399 7.42 25.11 -14.35
CA MET A 399 7.97 23.77 -14.37
C MET A 399 7.00 22.77 -15.00
N GLU A 400 7.42 22.04 -16.02
CA GLU A 400 6.60 21.06 -16.75
C GLU A 400 6.01 19.98 -15.82
N GLN A 401 6.75 19.59 -14.76
CA GLN A 401 6.32 18.59 -13.78
C GLN A 401 5.02 18.97 -13.08
N PHE A 402 4.74 20.26 -12.91
CA PHE A 402 3.56 20.76 -12.20
C PHE A 402 2.54 21.42 -13.13
N ARG A 403 2.94 21.76 -14.36
CA ARG A 403 2.09 22.50 -15.30
C ARG A 403 0.95 21.63 -15.86
N LYS A 404 1.22 20.38 -16.16
CA LYS A 404 0.23 19.45 -16.70
C LYS A 404 -0.31 18.56 -15.58
N SER A 405 -1.62 18.52 -15.42
CA SER A 405 -2.29 17.63 -14.48
C SER A 405 -3.43 16.87 -15.17
N HIS A 406 -3.98 15.92 -14.48
CA HIS A 406 -5.17 15.19 -14.92
C HIS A 406 -6.11 14.95 -13.75
N TYR A 407 -7.36 14.73 -14.04
CA TYR A 407 -8.33 14.25 -13.06
C TYR A 407 -9.34 13.32 -13.70
N SER A 408 -9.94 12.48 -12.87
CA SER A 408 -11.05 11.60 -13.22
C SER A 408 -11.93 11.42 -11.99
N VAL A 409 -13.22 11.14 -12.22
CA VAL A 409 -14.20 10.96 -11.15
C VAL A 409 -14.92 9.64 -11.34
N TYR A 410 -15.00 8.85 -10.26
CA TYR A 410 -15.68 7.57 -10.23
C TYR A 410 -16.72 7.57 -9.11
N LEU A 411 -17.88 7.02 -9.41
CA LEU A 411 -18.89 6.65 -8.43
C LEU A 411 -18.79 5.15 -8.18
N SER A 412 -18.85 4.70 -6.93
CA SER A 412 -18.88 3.28 -6.63
C SER A 412 -19.88 2.91 -5.56
N VAL A 413 -20.40 1.69 -5.69
CA VAL A 413 -21.16 0.98 -4.65
C VAL A 413 -20.24 -0.10 -4.11
N PHE A 414 -20.24 -0.29 -2.80
CA PHE A 414 -19.33 -1.24 -2.16
C PHE A 414 -19.99 -2.04 -1.03
N SER A 415 -19.38 -3.17 -0.74
CA SER A 415 -19.70 -4.04 0.39
C SER A 415 -18.42 -4.65 0.94
N ASP A 416 -18.19 -4.49 2.23
CA ASP A 416 -17.04 -5.00 2.96
C ASP A 416 -17.48 -5.95 4.04
N LEU A 417 -16.75 -7.04 4.23
CA LEU A 417 -16.93 -8.01 5.30
C LEU A 417 -15.60 -8.21 6.03
N GLY A 418 -15.65 -8.20 7.35
CA GLY A 418 -14.48 -8.45 8.20
C GLY A 418 -14.81 -9.33 9.40
N TYR A 419 -13.81 -10.06 9.86
CA TYR A 419 -13.89 -10.89 11.05
C TYR A 419 -12.51 -10.96 11.70
N ALA A 420 -12.46 -10.71 13.00
CA ALA A 420 -11.26 -10.86 13.80
C ALA A 420 -11.49 -11.90 14.90
N ARG A 421 -10.60 -12.88 15.00
CA ARG A 421 -10.66 -13.94 15.99
C ARG A 421 -9.72 -13.65 17.14
N ASN A 422 -10.26 -13.59 18.35
CA ASN A 422 -9.49 -13.57 19.60
C ASN A 422 -9.89 -14.76 20.48
N ILE A 423 -8.88 -15.45 21.03
CA ILE A 423 -9.08 -16.62 21.90
C ILE A 423 -9.36 -16.16 23.33
N GLN A 424 -8.80 -15.04 23.74
CA GLN A 424 -9.09 -14.42 25.02
C GLN A 424 -10.43 -13.67 24.87
N ASN A 425 -11.49 -14.26 25.38
CA ASN A 425 -12.82 -13.72 25.29
C ASN A 425 -12.96 -12.55 26.27
N PHE A 426 -12.77 -11.35 25.78
CA PHE A 426 -13.13 -10.15 26.51
C PHE A 426 -14.59 -9.86 26.21
N ASN A 427 -15.50 -10.21 27.13
CA ASN A 427 -16.94 -9.91 27.03
C ASN A 427 -17.25 -8.41 26.88
N GLU A 428 -16.23 -7.57 26.93
CA GLU A 428 -16.31 -6.12 26.83
C GLU A 428 -16.27 -5.60 25.40
N ASN A 429 -15.88 -6.43 24.40
CA ASN A 429 -15.71 -6.03 22.98
C ASN A 429 -16.71 -6.80 22.10
N LEU A 430 -17.70 -6.09 21.57
CA LEU A 430 -18.81 -6.67 20.80
C LEU A 430 -18.41 -7.13 19.41
N LEU A 431 -17.44 -6.45 18.80
CA LEU A 431 -17.02 -6.69 17.42
C LEU A 431 -15.97 -7.80 17.30
N THR A 432 -15.28 -8.13 18.40
CA THR A 432 -14.37 -9.28 18.43
C THR A 432 -15.16 -10.59 18.31
N ASN A 433 -14.70 -11.52 17.47
CA ASN A 433 -15.37 -12.79 17.17
C ASN A 433 -16.76 -12.63 16.50
N SER A 434 -17.07 -11.46 15.96
CA SER A 434 -18.30 -11.19 15.20
C SER A 434 -18.00 -10.79 13.75
N ILE A 435 -18.98 -10.99 12.88
CA ILE A 435 -18.87 -10.54 11.48
C ILE A 435 -19.26 -9.07 11.40
N MET A 436 -18.35 -8.25 10.95
CA MET A 436 -18.58 -6.85 10.61
C MET A 436 -18.95 -6.74 9.13
N TRP A 437 -20.05 -6.08 8.85
CA TRP A 437 -20.49 -5.81 7.49
C TRP A 437 -20.74 -4.33 7.29
N GLY A 438 -19.99 -3.74 6.36
CA GLY A 438 -20.14 -2.36 5.95
C GLY A 438 -20.51 -2.27 4.47
N ARG A 439 -21.44 -1.39 4.14
CA ARG A 439 -21.91 -1.15 2.75
C ARG A 439 -22.17 0.32 2.52
N GLY A 440 -22.12 0.74 1.28
CA GLY A 440 -22.36 2.15 0.98
C GLY A 440 -22.01 2.53 -0.44
N VAL A 441 -21.91 3.85 -0.62
CA VAL A 441 -21.55 4.49 -1.88
C VAL A 441 -20.33 5.38 -1.67
N SER A 442 -19.50 5.55 -2.69
CA SER A 442 -18.38 6.48 -2.62
C SER A 442 -18.21 7.25 -3.93
N LEU A 443 -17.73 8.48 -3.79
CA LEU A 443 -17.29 9.33 -4.88
C LEU A 443 -15.78 9.49 -4.79
N ASP A 444 -15.06 9.02 -5.81
CA ASP A 444 -13.60 9.02 -5.87
C ASP A 444 -13.14 10.08 -6.87
N TYR A 445 -12.43 11.10 -6.39
CA TYR A 445 -11.71 12.06 -7.23
C TYR A 445 -10.25 11.65 -7.31
N VAL A 446 -9.80 11.21 -8.49
CA VAL A 446 -8.42 10.76 -8.75
C VAL A 446 -7.71 11.84 -9.54
N THR A 447 -6.58 12.30 -9.06
CA THR A 447 -5.85 13.41 -9.65
C THR A 447 -4.35 13.16 -9.73
N TYR A 448 -3.62 14.23 -9.99
CA TYR A 448 -2.19 14.32 -10.16
C TYR A 448 -1.40 13.49 -9.13
N TYR A 449 -0.33 12.84 -9.56
CA TYR A 449 0.41 11.85 -8.77
C TYR A 449 -0.42 10.66 -8.29
N ASN A 450 -1.54 10.37 -8.98
CA ASN A 450 -2.49 9.33 -8.59
C ASN A 450 -3.00 9.49 -7.15
N LYS A 451 -3.09 10.74 -6.68
CA LYS A 451 -3.77 11.04 -5.42
C LYS A 451 -5.26 10.81 -5.59
N MET A 452 -5.87 10.23 -4.58
CA MET A 452 -7.31 10.02 -4.54
C MET A 452 -7.88 10.73 -3.32
N ILE A 453 -8.97 11.45 -3.53
CA ILE A 453 -9.84 11.95 -2.47
C ILE A 453 -11.14 11.18 -2.62
N ARG A 454 -11.59 10.55 -1.54
CA ARG A 454 -12.78 9.73 -1.52
C ARG A 454 -13.75 10.24 -0.47
N LEU A 455 -14.98 10.52 -0.89
CA LEU A 455 -16.11 10.77 0.00
C LEU A 455 -16.99 9.51 0.02
N GLU A 456 -17.23 8.96 1.21
CA GLU A 456 -18.01 7.74 1.42
C GLU A 456 -19.23 8.04 2.26
N PHE A 457 -20.39 7.47 1.88
CA PHE A 457 -21.55 7.30 2.74
C PHE A 457 -21.69 5.81 3.04
N THR A 458 -21.71 5.46 4.32
CA THR A 458 -21.65 4.06 4.77
C THR A 458 -22.80 3.74 5.73
N ILE A 459 -23.17 2.47 5.74
CA ILE A 459 -24.07 1.86 6.74
C ILE A 459 -23.40 0.58 7.20
N ASN A 460 -23.27 0.38 8.51
CA ASN A 460 -22.71 -0.84 9.09
C ASN A 460 -23.81 -1.79 9.64
N SER A 461 -23.43 -2.98 10.12
CA SER A 461 -24.40 -3.95 10.69
C SER A 461 -24.95 -3.55 12.06
N LEU A 462 -24.40 -2.53 12.69
CA LEU A 462 -24.96 -1.90 13.90
C LEU A 462 -26.04 -0.86 13.55
N SER A 463 -26.43 -0.76 12.26
CA SER A 463 -27.37 0.23 11.74
C SER A 463 -26.90 1.70 11.84
N GLU A 464 -25.61 1.90 12.08
CA GLU A 464 -25.01 3.22 12.11
C GLU A 464 -24.75 3.72 10.69
N LYS A 465 -24.93 5.00 10.50
CA LYS A 465 -24.67 5.71 9.23
C LYS A 465 -23.56 6.71 9.42
N GLY A 466 -22.63 6.77 8.47
CA GLY A 466 -21.50 7.70 8.53
C GLY A 466 -21.16 8.29 7.18
N VAL A 467 -20.57 9.48 7.23
CA VAL A 467 -19.92 10.12 6.07
C VAL A 467 -18.44 10.23 6.39
N PHE A 468 -17.59 9.68 5.52
CA PHE A 468 -16.15 9.64 5.73
C PHE A 468 -15.40 10.23 4.54
N LEU A 469 -14.33 10.95 4.85
CA LEU A 469 -13.42 11.52 3.87
C LEU A 469 -12.07 10.83 3.99
N HIS A 470 -11.61 10.21 2.91
CA HIS A 470 -10.33 9.52 2.86
C HIS A 470 -9.39 10.18 1.84
N PHE A 471 -8.14 10.27 2.20
CA PHE A 471 -7.07 10.75 1.34
C PHE A 471 -6.08 9.62 1.11
N SER A 472 -5.87 9.23 -0.14
CA SER A 472 -4.73 8.37 -0.44
C SER A 472 -3.47 9.23 -0.40
N ASN A 473 -2.53 8.86 0.42
CA ASN A 473 -1.20 9.45 0.39
C ASN A 473 -0.34 8.67 -0.62
N PRO A 474 0.03 9.22 -1.80
CA PRO A 474 0.91 8.54 -2.74
C PRO A 474 2.34 8.39 -2.18
N PHE A 475 2.66 9.17 -1.15
CA PHE A 475 3.89 9.06 -0.37
C PHE A 475 3.64 8.32 0.94
N GLY A 476 2.43 7.76 1.09
CA GLY A 476 2.02 7.06 2.28
C GLY A 476 3.01 5.97 2.60
N THR A 477 3.82 6.26 3.55
CA THR A 477 4.33 5.23 4.43
C THR A 477 3.07 4.61 5.05
N ASN A 478 2.52 3.56 4.42
CA ASN A 478 1.83 2.57 5.22
C ASN A 478 2.81 2.28 6.34
N LYS A 479 2.38 2.59 7.56
CA LYS A 479 3.22 2.43 8.74
C LYS A 479 4.01 1.16 8.69
#